data_2ca33f8e98b533ffe4847e17a25f3e81
#
_entry.id   2ca33f8e98b533ffe4847e17a25f3e81
#
_cell.length_a   1.000
_cell.length_b   1.000
_cell.length_c   1.000
_cell.angle_alpha   90.00
_cell.angle_beta   90.00
_cell.angle_gamma   90.00
#
_symmetry.space_group_name_H-M   'P 1'
#
loop_
_entity.id
_entity.type
_entity.pdbx_description
1 polymer ?
#
loop_
_entity_poly.entity_id
_entity_poly.type
_entity_poly.pdbx_seq_one_letter_code
_entity_poly.pdbx_strand_id
1 'polypeptide(L)'
;MRKPLLFLLLLAHGLRAQEHQTDPTWLHRYVPNLSETKADLASPTCHYRAIFGEGDKENRSLQTVTRFGEVSLDRNGNCQTVLYERQEEIYFVVEGTGVLHYQNQIQGLRTHDFTYLPPGAKHSISNDSDHSLRVLVMGFKIPASISIGAPMAQAKVANLAQSREETVSGHPKSVLYKLLIGLHTGKRDLIDEAYVMDSFFWMDFAPGGTNWPHHHPAAEEIYLVMDGQGDIVAGSGENGVEGRYAAKAGEAYYFRPNCTVGFYNQDKPDTKAYILAVRTRVPLHEDDE
;
A
#
# COMPACT_ATOMS: atom_id res chain seq x y z
N MET A 1 -29.05 77.13 9.78
CA MET A 1 -28.53 75.99 10.60
C MET A 1 -28.66 74.75 9.80
N ARG A 2 -27.56 74.25 9.20
CA ARG A 2 -27.54 72.99 8.41
C ARG A 2 -26.97 71.93 9.30
N LYS A 3 -27.74 70.81 9.49
CA LYS A 3 -27.29 69.62 10.23
C LYS A 3 -26.42 68.75 9.32
N PRO A 4 -25.27 68.24 9.79
CA PRO A 4 -24.50 67.24 9.01
C PRO A 4 -25.11 65.86 9.09
N LEU A 5 -25.25 65.24 7.93
CA LEU A 5 -25.67 63.86 7.77
C LEU A 5 -24.46 62.95 7.99
N LEU A 6 -24.47 62.17 9.06
CA LEU A 6 -23.41 61.19 9.37
C LEU A 6 -23.65 59.91 8.57
N PHE A 7 -22.80 59.63 7.58
CA PHE A 7 -22.81 58.38 6.83
C PHE A 7 -22.04 57.32 7.65
N LEU A 8 -22.76 56.35 8.17
CA LEU A 8 -22.19 55.16 8.83
C LEU A 8 -21.82 54.16 7.74
N LEU A 9 -20.51 54.03 7.44
CA LEU A 9 -19.99 52.93 6.60
C LEU A 9 -19.98 51.65 7.43
N LEU A 10 -20.91 50.75 7.19
CA LEU A 10 -20.87 49.37 7.64
C LEU A 10 -19.83 48.59 6.81
N LEU A 11 -18.64 48.36 7.37
CA LEU A 11 -17.68 47.42 6.86
C LEU A 11 -18.20 45.99 7.12
N ALA A 12 -18.80 45.39 6.11
CA ALA A 12 -19.14 43.99 6.12
C ALA A 12 -17.81 43.17 6.01
N HIS A 13 -17.28 42.74 7.14
CA HIS A 13 -16.26 41.70 7.16
C HIS A 13 -16.91 40.42 6.73
N GLY A 14 -16.71 40.04 5.47
CA GLY A 14 -17.08 38.74 4.98
C GLY A 14 -16.28 37.66 5.74
N LEU A 15 -16.91 37.02 6.70
CA LEU A 15 -16.45 35.73 7.24
C LEU A 15 -16.43 34.76 6.07
N ARG A 16 -15.25 34.54 5.46
CA ARG A 16 -15.04 33.38 4.61
C ARG A 16 -15.15 32.18 5.54
N ALA A 17 -16.25 31.44 5.44
CA ALA A 17 -16.32 30.10 5.98
C ALA A 17 -15.13 29.35 5.35
N GLN A 18 -14.21 28.91 6.20
CA GLN A 18 -13.14 28.01 5.77
C GLN A 18 -13.86 26.72 5.40
N GLU A 19 -13.93 26.42 4.11
CA GLU A 19 -14.45 25.12 3.65
C GLU A 19 -13.62 24.06 4.35
N HIS A 20 -14.23 23.37 5.29
CA HIS A 20 -13.66 22.17 5.90
C HIS A 20 -13.64 21.11 4.81
N GLN A 21 -12.50 21.00 4.13
CA GLN A 21 -12.26 19.89 3.21
C GLN A 21 -12.08 18.63 4.03
N THR A 22 -13.11 17.78 4.04
CA THR A 22 -13.04 16.45 4.65
C THR A 22 -12.00 15.61 3.91
N ASP A 23 -11.11 14.96 4.66
CA ASP A 23 -10.15 14.05 4.06
C ASP A 23 -10.89 12.87 3.42
N PRO A 24 -10.46 12.42 2.24
CA PRO A 24 -11.06 11.28 1.58
C PRO A 24 -10.90 10.01 2.44
N THR A 25 -11.92 9.15 2.46
CA THR A 25 -11.88 7.86 3.17
C THR A 25 -11.16 6.78 2.39
N TRP A 26 -11.02 6.98 1.09
CA TRP A 26 -10.28 6.11 0.18
C TRP A 26 -9.64 6.95 -0.94
N LEU A 27 -8.56 6.42 -1.52
CA LEU A 27 -7.86 7.02 -2.66
C LEU A 27 -7.79 6.02 -3.81
N HIS A 28 -7.72 6.53 -5.04
CA HIS A 28 -7.58 5.73 -6.25
C HIS A 28 -6.45 6.27 -7.12
N ARG A 29 -5.67 5.35 -7.70
CA ARG A 29 -4.62 5.65 -8.68
C ARG A 29 -4.63 4.61 -9.79
N TYR A 30 -4.38 5.05 -11.03
CA TYR A 30 -4.07 4.16 -12.14
C TYR A 30 -2.56 4.20 -12.38
N VAL A 31 -1.86 3.17 -11.95
CA VAL A 31 -0.38 3.11 -11.92
C VAL A 31 0.28 3.43 -13.25
N PRO A 32 -0.23 2.94 -14.42
CA PRO A 32 0.38 3.27 -15.71
C PRO A 32 0.39 4.77 -16.06
N ASN A 33 -0.50 5.56 -15.48
CA ASN A 33 -0.60 7.01 -15.73
C ASN A 33 0.22 7.86 -14.75
N LEU A 34 0.85 7.26 -13.75
CA LEU A 34 1.63 8.00 -12.77
C LEU A 34 2.98 8.40 -13.34
N SER A 35 3.39 9.63 -13.05
CA SER A 35 4.71 10.13 -13.38
C SER A 35 5.74 9.72 -12.34
N GLU A 36 7.00 9.73 -12.73
CA GLU A 36 8.12 9.59 -11.79
C GLU A 36 8.12 10.70 -10.75
N THR A 37 8.48 10.34 -9.53
CA THR A 37 8.59 11.25 -8.40
C THR A 37 9.93 11.05 -7.69
N LYS A 38 10.34 12.04 -6.90
CA LYS A 38 11.56 11.92 -6.10
C LYS A 38 11.32 11.01 -4.90
N ALA A 39 12.30 10.17 -4.60
CA ALA A 39 12.38 9.36 -3.40
C ALA A 39 13.85 9.18 -3.02
N ASP A 40 14.12 8.85 -1.77
CA ASP A 40 15.47 8.64 -1.24
C ASP A 40 16.18 7.44 -1.88
N LEU A 41 15.42 6.40 -2.26
CA LEU A 41 15.95 5.22 -2.94
C LEU A 41 16.18 5.44 -4.45
N ALA A 42 15.66 6.51 -5.05
CA ALA A 42 15.78 6.76 -6.48
C ALA A 42 17.21 7.14 -6.89
N SER A 43 17.59 6.79 -8.09
CA SER A 43 18.90 7.12 -8.70
C SER A 43 18.71 7.46 -10.19
N PRO A 44 19.75 7.86 -10.94
CA PRO A 44 19.64 8.05 -12.39
C PRO A 44 19.22 6.80 -13.17
N THR A 45 19.33 5.61 -12.58
CA THR A 45 18.97 4.32 -13.18
C THR A 45 17.93 3.53 -12.38
N CYS A 46 17.36 4.16 -11.35
CA CYS A 46 16.29 3.61 -10.54
C CYS A 46 15.18 4.68 -10.42
N HIS A 47 14.13 4.51 -11.17
CA HIS A 47 13.03 5.45 -11.35
C HIS A 47 11.89 5.10 -10.41
N TYR A 48 11.56 6.00 -9.48
CA TYR A 48 10.49 5.79 -8.52
C TYR A 48 9.20 6.47 -8.97
N ARG A 49 8.09 5.77 -8.77
CA ARG A 49 6.74 6.24 -9.05
C ARG A 49 5.89 6.03 -7.80
N ALA A 50 5.50 7.15 -7.16
CA ALA A 50 4.61 7.09 -6.01
C ALA A 50 3.21 6.67 -6.43
N ILE A 51 2.65 5.68 -5.74
CA ILE A 51 1.24 5.30 -5.83
C ILE A 51 0.51 5.95 -4.65
N PHE A 52 0.96 5.69 -3.42
CA PHE A 52 0.50 6.33 -2.19
C PHE A 52 1.70 6.64 -1.27
N GLY A 53 1.59 7.69 -0.45
CA GLY A 53 2.62 8.05 0.52
C GLY A 53 3.73 8.93 -0.07
N GLU A 54 4.98 8.58 0.17
CA GLU A 54 6.13 9.39 -0.24
C GLU A 54 6.10 9.74 -1.73
N GLY A 55 6.10 11.04 -2.03
CA GLY A 55 6.01 11.56 -3.40
C GLY A 55 4.58 11.72 -3.94
N ASP A 56 3.56 11.21 -3.27
CA ASP A 56 2.16 11.46 -3.59
C ASP A 56 1.69 12.76 -2.93
N LYS A 57 0.90 13.56 -3.65
CA LYS A 57 0.38 14.85 -3.16
C LYS A 57 -0.76 14.69 -2.13
N GLU A 58 -1.44 13.56 -2.13
CA GLU A 58 -2.60 13.28 -1.27
C GLU A 58 -2.26 12.28 -0.15
N ASN A 59 -1.12 12.47 0.49
CA ASN A 59 -0.62 11.54 1.52
C ASN A 59 -1.15 11.79 2.94
N ARG A 60 -1.90 12.87 3.18
CA ARG A 60 -2.35 13.29 4.53
C ARG A 60 -3.36 12.32 5.17
N SER A 61 -4.03 11.48 4.38
CA SER A 61 -4.97 10.48 4.87
C SER A 61 -4.29 9.23 5.41
N LEU A 62 -3.00 9.02 5.09
CA LEU A 62 -2.23 7.85 5.46
C LEU A 62 -1.69 8.01 6.89
N GLN A 63 -1.75 6.95 7.67
CA GLN A 63 -1.31 6.96 9.08
C GLN A 63 -0.05 6.10 9.29
N THR A 64 -0.09 4.85 8.87
CA THR A 64 1.02 3.89 8.99
C THR A 64 1.80 3.77 7.71
N VAL A 65 1.11 3.83 6.57
CA VAL A 65 1.72 3.74 5.24
C VAL A 65 2.57 4.99 5.00
N THR A 66 3.89 4.81 4.89
CA THR A 66 4.84 5.87 4.53
C THR A 66 5.09 5.90 3.03
N ARG A 67 5.08 4.71 2.41
CA ARG A 67 5.38 4.50 0.99
C ARG A 67 4.60 3.31 0.46
N PHE A 68 3.99 3.48 -0.69
CA PHE A 68 3.53 2.42 -1.57
C PHE A 68 3.78 2.91 -3.00
N GLY A 69 4.79 2.35 -3.65
CA GLY A 69 5.22 2.81 -4.97
C GLY A 69 5.88 1.71 -5.78
N GLU A 70 6.20 2.03 -7.01
CA GLU A 70 6.91 1.15 -7.92
C GLU A 70 8.26 1.75 -8.27
N VAL A 71 9.31 0.94 -8.22
CA VAL A 71 10.58 1.26 -8.86
C VAL A 71 10.74 0.49 -10.16
N SER A 72 11.25 1.19 -11.16
CA SER A 72 11.69 0.62 -12.43
C SER A 72 13.18 0.83 -12.57
N LEU A 73 13.94 -0.25 -12.67
CA LEU A 73 15.40 -0.21 -12.83
C LEU A 73 15.77 -0.48 -14.27
N ASP A 74 16.61 0.39 -14.81
CA ASP A 74 17.26 0.18 -16.11
C ASP A 74 18.12 -1.07 -16.10
N ARG A 75 18.54 -1.50 -17.29
CA ARG A 75 19.55 -2.55 -17.42
C ARG A 75 20.85 -2.12 -16.72
N ASN A 76 21.39 -2.99 -15.89
CA ASN A 76 22.56 -2.73 -15.04
C ASN A 76 22.37 -1.52 -14.12
N GLY A 77 21.10 -1.18 -13.80
CA GLY A 77 20.76 -0.08 -12.93
C GLY A 77 20.78 -0.47 -11.45
N ASN A 78 20.86 0.53 -10.60
CA ASN A 78 20.81 0.33 -9.15
C ASN A 78 20.08 1.46 -8.44
N CYS A 79 19.33 1.12 -7.41
CA CYS A 79 18.75 2.10 -6.48
C CYS A 79 19.77 2.55 -5.44
N GLN A 80 19.54 3.71 -4.83
CA GLN A 80 20.31 4.16 -3.67
C GLN A 80 20.14 3.19 -2.51
N THR A 81 21.19 3.09 -1.70
CA THR A 81 21.13 2.31 -0.46
C THR A 81 20.42 3.14 0.61
N VAL A 82 19.43 2.55 1.26
CA VAL A 82 18.63 3.17 2.31
C VAL A 82 18.71 2.41 3.62
N LEU A 83 18.37 3.09 4.72
CA LEU A 83 18.22 2.54 6.05
C LEU A 83 17.16 3.35 6.80
N TYR A 84 16.20 2.68 7.40
CA TYR A 84 15.13 3.31 8.17
C TYR A 84 15.09 2.75 9.58
N GLU A 85 15.29 3.61 10.58
CA GLU A 85 15.35 3.18 11.98
C GLU A 85 14.02 2.72 12.55
N ARG A 86 12.91 3.30 12.06
CA ARG A 86 11.55 3.03 12.53
C ARG A 86 10.54 2.86 11.41
N GLN A 87 10.97 2.22 10.34
CA GLN A 87 10.13 1.81 9.23
C GLN A 87 10.50 0.39 8.84
N GLU A 88 9.52 -0.44 8.64
CA GLU A 88 9.67 -1.74 7.98
C GLU A 88 9.27 -1.62 6.52
N GLU A 89 9.89 -2.40 5.65
CA GLU A 89 9.59 -2.38 4.22
C GLU A 89 9.35 -3.77 3.65
N ILE A 90 8.61 -3.80 2.56
CA ILE A 90 8.40 -4.99 1.73
C ILE A 90 8.78 -4.63 0.30
N TYR A 91 9.58 -5.48 -0.33
CA TYR A 91 9.77 -5.45 -1.78
C TYR A 91 9.08 -6.65 -2.40
N PHE A 92 8.35 -6.41 -3.50
CA PHE A 92 7.71 -7.45 -4.31
C PHE A 92 8.10 -7.27 -5.77
N VAL A 93 8.75 -8.28 -6.36
CA VAL A 93 9.18 -8.24 -7.77
C VAL A 93 7.97 -8.48 -8.68
N VAL A 94 7.57 -7.43 -9.40
CA VAL A 94 6.47 -7.50 -10.38
C VAL A 94 6.93 -8.19 -11.64
N GLU A 95 8.13 -7.85 -12.12
CA GLU A 95 8.67 -8.34 -13.39
C GLU A 95 10.19 -8.28 -13.40
N GLY A 96 10.81 -9.26 -14.03
CA GLY A 96 12.26 -9.32 -14.24
C GLY A 96 13.02 -10.08 -13.17
N THR A 97 14.33 -9.86 -13.15
CA THR A 97 15.28 -10.43 -12.18
C THR A 97 16.18 -9.33 -11.66
N GLY A 98 16.64 -9.46 -10.43
CA GLY A 98 17.53 -8.48 -9.79
C GLY A 98 18.29 -9.06 -8.61
N VAL A 99 18.98 -8.20 -7.90
CA VAL A 99 19.77 -8.56 -6.73
C VAL A 99 19.41 -7.64 -5.57
N LEU A 100 19.00 -8.24 -4.47
CA LEU A 100 18.86 -7.57 -3.18
C LEU A 100 20.21 -7.49 -2.51
N HIS A 101 20.62 -6.28 -2.16
CA HIS A 101 21.75 -6.02 -1.27
C HIS A 101 21.17 -5.78 0.13
N TYR A 102 21.48 -6.64 1.06
CA TYR A 102 20.97 -6.57 2.43
C TYR A 102 22.15 -6.66 3.40
N GLN A 103 22.42 -5.56 4.11
CA GLN A 103 23.60 -5.43 4.97
C GLN A 103 24.90 -5.79 4.19
N ASN A 104 25.57 -6.87 4.56
CA ASN A 104 26.79 -7.37 3.90
C ASN A 104 26.54 -8.58 2.98
N GLN A 105 25.28 -8.85 2.65
CA GLN A 105 24.88 -10.00 1.86
C GLN A 105 24.17 -9.58 0.58
N ILE A 106 24.21 -10.46 -0.41
CA ILE A 106 23.50 -10.32 -1.66
C ILE A 106 22.62 -11.54 -1.90
N GLN A 107 21.44 -11.33 -2.47
CA GLN A 107 20.50 -12.40 -2.80
C GLN A 107 19.81 -12.11 -4.13
N GLY A 108 19.84 -13.09 -5.06
CA GLY A 108 19.11 -12.99 -6.31
C GLY A 108 17.60 -12.94 -6.07
N LEU A 109 16.93 -12.12 -6.87
CA LEU A 109 15.47 -11.98 -6.92
C LEU A 109 14.98 -12.27 -8.33
N ARG A 110 13.76 -12.79 -8.42
CA ARG A 110 13.04 -13.02 -9.69
C ARG A 110 11.57 -12.64 -9.55
N THR A 111 10.87 -12.60 -10.65
CA THR A 111 9.43 -12.31 -10.70
C THR A 111 8.65 -13.09 -9.62
N HIS A 112 7.81 -12.35 -8.90
CA HIS A 112 6.98 -12.77 -7.78
C HIS A 112 7.75 -13.16 -6.50
N ASP A 113 9.05 -12.91 -6.43
CA ASP A 113 9.75 -12.94 -5.14
C ASP A 113 9.32 -11.73 -4.30
N PHE A 114 9.24 -11.94 -3.00
CA PHE A 114 9.00 -10.90 -2.02
C PHE A 114 9.91 -11.08 -0.81
N THR A 115 10.19 -9.97 -0.16
CA THR A 115 11.07 -9.93 1.01
C THR A 115 10.56 -8.93 2.04
N TYR A 116 10.75 -9.26 3.31
CA TYR A 116 10.58 -8.36 4.43
C TYR A 116 11.92 -7.74 4.81
N LEU A 117 11.95 -6.43 4.95
CA LEU A 117 13.11 -5.62 5.27
C LEU A 117 12.86 -4.92 6.61
N PRO A 118 13.48 -5.39 7.69
CA PRO A 118 13.22 -4.88 9.03
C PRO A 118 13.83 -3.48 9.24
N PRO A 119 13.33 -2.71 10.22
CA PRO A 119 13.96 -1.46 10.65
C PRO A 119 15.42 -1.66 11.03
N GLY A 120 16.27 -0.66 10.78
CA GLY A 120 17.70 -0.70 11.07
C GLY A 120 18.53 -1.52 10.05
N ALA A 121 17.91 -2.18 9.08
CA ALA A 121 18.62 -2.92 8.04
C ALA A 121 18.98 -2.02 6.85
N LYS A 122 20.27 -1.93 6.56
CA LYS A 122 20.78 -1.26 5.35
C LYS A 122 20.49 -2.13 4.13
N HIS A 123 19.83 -1.58 3.11
CA HIS A 123 19.49 -2.35 1.91
C HIS A 123 19.38 -1.50 0.64
N SER A 124 19.47 -2.16 -0.51
CA SER A 124 19.21 -1.61 -1.84
C SER A 124 18.89 -2.74 -2.80
N ILE A 125 18.49 -2.39 -4.03
CA ILE A 125 18.25 -3.35 -5.10
C ILE A 125 19.01 -2.92 -6.36
N SER A 126 19.56 -3.88 -7.09
CA SER A 126 20.18 -3.68 -8.41
C SER A 126 19.55 -4.62 -9.44
N ASN A 127 19.74 -4.24 -10.69
CA ASN A 127 19.35 -5.02 -11.86
C ASN A 127 20.59 -5.40 -12.66
N ASP A 128 21.03 -6.64 -12.54
CA ASP A 128 22.20 -7.15 -13.22
C ASP A 128 21.86 -7.79 -14.59
N SER A 129 20.58 -7.69 -14.99
CA SER A 129 20.09 -8.28 -16.24
C SER A 129 20.09 -7.28 -17.40
N ASP A 130 19.88 -7.78 -18.61
CA ASP A 130 19.73 -6.99 -19.83
C ASP A 130 18.28 -6.55 -20.11
N HIS A 131 17.36 -6.82 -19.19
CA HIS A 131 15.97 -6.40 -19.23
C HIS A 131 15.66 -5.44 -18.07
N SER A 132 14.57 -4.70 -18.13
CA SER A 132 14.13 -3.88 -17.02
C SER A 132 13.63 -4.74 -15.85
N LEU A 133 13.81 -4.23 -14.64
CA LEU A 133 13.29 -4.83 -13.40
C LEU A 133 12.24 -3.90 -12.82
N ARG A 134 11.08 -4.44 -12.45
CA ARG A 134 10.00 -3.70 -11.78
C ARG A 134 9.71 -4.29 -10.41
N VAL A 135 9.72 -3.44 -9.39
CA VAL A 135 9.52 -3.85 -8.00
C VAL A 135 8.55 -2.89 -7.31
N LEU A 136 7.53 -3.42 -6.65
CA LEU A 136 6.75 -2.66 -5.68
C LEU A 136 7.58 -2.51 -4.40
N VAL A 137 7.65 -1.30 -3.90
CA VAL A 137 8.33 -0.93 -2.65
C VAL A 137 7.31 -0.34 -1.69
N MET A 138 7.19 -0.92 -0.52
CA MET A 138 6.17 -0.59 0.47
C MET A 138 6.85 -0.32 1.81
N GLY A 139 6.54 0.79 2.45
CA GLY A 139 7.11 1.19 3.73
C GLY A 139 6.02 1.52 4.75
N PHE A 140 6.24 1.10 6.00
CA PHE A 140 5.28 1.26 7.09
C PHE A 140 5.98 1.78 8.33
N LYS A 141 5.46 2.86 8.89
CA LYS A 141 6.00 3.50 10.09
C LYS A 141 5.69 2.68 11.33
N ILE A 142 6.72 2.38 12.12
CA ILE A 142 6.57 1.70 13.41
C ILE A 142 6.45 2.75 14.51
N PRO A 143 5.36 2.77 15.29
CA PRO A 143 5.17 3.68 16.42
C PRO A 143 6.29 3.60 17.46
N ALA A 144 6.55 4.72 18.15
CA ALA A 144 7.59 4.77 19.19
C ALA A 144 7.34 3.83 20.37
N SER A 145 6.07 3.49 20.63
CA SER A 145 5.65 2.55 21.68
C SER A 145 6.05 1.10 21.40
N ILE A 146 6.32 0.74 20.14
CA ILE A 146 6.72 -0.62 19.79
C ILE A 146 8.24 -0.78 19.92
N SER A 147 8.67 -1.76 20.71
CA SER A 147 10.10 -2.13 20.84
C SER A 147 10.54 -2.86 19.56
N ILE A 148 11.65 -2.40 18.98
CA ILE A 148 12.26 -2.98 17.79
C ILE A 148 13.49 -3.77 18.18
N GLY A 149 13.58 -5.02 17.73
CA GLY A 149 14.77 -5.87 17.88
C GLY A 149 15.87 -5.52 16.86
N ALA A 150 17.03 -6.13 17.01
CA ALA A 150 18.07 -6.03 16.00
C ALA A 150 17.57 -6.64 14.67
N PRO A 151 17.96 -6.07 13.51
CA PRO A 151 17.58 -6.63 12.23
C PRO A 151 18.16 -8.03 12.04
N MET A 152 17.44 -8.87 11.31
CA MET A 152 17.88 -10.22 10.98
C MET A 152 19.25 -10.20 10.28
N ALA A 153 20.08 -11.22 10.52
CA ALA A 153 21.38 -11.34 9.86
C ALA A 153 21.25 -11.57 8.33
N GLN A 154 20.16 -12.16 7.90
CA GLN A 154 19.86 -12.46 6.49
C GLN A 154 18.43 -12.03 6.15
N ALA A 155 18.23 -11.47 4.97
CA ALA A 155 16.90 -11.20 4.45
C ALA A 155 16.14 -12.50 4.21
N LYS A 156 14.88 -12.55 4.62
CA LYS A 156 13.96 -13.64 4.25
C LYS A 156 13.33 -13.30 2.90
N VAL A 157 13.63 -14.11 1.90
CA VAL A 157 13.03 -14.02 0.57
C VAL A 157 12.19 -15.26 0.33
N ALA A 158 10.98 -15.08 -0.16
CA ALA A 158 10.09 -16.15 -0.59
C ALA A 158 9.48 -15.80 -1.95
N ASN A 159 8.88 -16.80 -2.61
CA ASN A 159 8.19 -16.61 -3.88
C ASN A 159 6.71 -16.92 -3.73
N LEU A 160 5.86 -16.18 -4.44
CA LEU A 160 4.41 -16.36 -4.47
C LEU A 160 4.00 -17.83 -4.75
N ALA A 161 4.79 -18.55 -5.56
CA ALA A 161 4.54 -19.96 -5.86
C ALA A 161 4.73 -20.91 -4.65
N GLN A 162 5.42 -20.47 -3.59
CA GLN A 162 5.62 -21.25 -2.37
C GLN A 162 4.43 -21.15 -1.41
N SER A 163 3.59 -20.12 -1.56
CA SER A 163 2.40 -19.98 -0.75
C SER A 163 1.28 -20.86 -1.28
N ARG A 164 0.65 -21.59 -0.37
CA ARG A 164 -0.56 -22.35 -0.69
C ARG A 164 -1.78 -21.43 -0.78
N GLU A 165 -2.74 -21.83 -1.60
CA GLU A 165 -4.05 -21.20 -1.63
C GLU A 165 -4.91 -21.73 -0.48
N GLU A 166 -5.57 -20.80 0.22
CA GLU A 166 -6.46 -21.13 1.32
C GLU A 166 -7.67 -20.19 1.38
N THR A 167 -8.71 -20.63 2.06
CA THR A 167 -9.85 -19.79 2.39
C THR A 167 -9.60 -19.10 3.72
N VAL A 168 -9.91 -17.79 3.79
CA VAL A 168 -9.82 -17.01 5.02
C VAL A 168 -11.21 -16.95 5.67
N SER A 169 -11.25 -17.09 7.00
CA SER A 169 -12.50 -17.02 7.76
C SER A 169 -13.26 -15.71 7.48
N GLY A 170 -14.57 -15.79 7.33
CA GLY A 170 -15.44 -14.65 7.00
C GLY A 170 -15.52 -14.33 5.50
N HIS A 171 -14.77 -15.01 4.65
CA HIS A 171 -14.81 -14.81 3.20
C HIS A 171 -15.36 -16.02 2.45
N PRO A 172 -16.02 -15.82 1.29
CA PRO A 172 -16.55 -16.93 0.49
C PRO A 172 -15.43 -17.72 -0.19
N LYS A 173 -15.72 -18.97 -0.55
CA LYS A 173 -14.77 -19.85 -1.25
C LYS A 173 -14.48 -19.42 -2.70
N SER A 174 -15.18 -18.41 -3.20
CA SER A 174 -14.95 -17.85 -4.52
C SER A 174 -13.74 -16.92 -4.61
N VAL A 175 -13.07 -16.67 -3.48
CA VAL A 175 -11.77 -16.03 -3.40
C VAL A 175 -10.83 -16.91 -2.59
N LEU A 176 -9.63 -17.15 -3.14
CA LEU A 176 -8.55 -17.88 -2.47
C LEU A 176 -7.42 -16.91 -2.13
N TYR A 177 -6.81 -17.13 -0.98
CA TYR A 177 -5.74 -16.27 -0.45
C TYR A 177 -4.43 -17.01 -0.43
N LYS A 178 -3.35 -16.31 -0.77
CA LYS A 178 -1.97 -16.71 -0.47
C LYS A 178 -1.43 -15.72 0.55
N LEU A 179 -1.14 -16.21 1.75
CA LEU A 179 -0.65 -15.40 2.85
C LEU A 179 0.87 -15.33 2.78
N LEU A 180 1.42 -14.14 2.59
CA LEU A 180 2.81 -13.93 2.22
C LEU A 180 3.67 -13.46 3.39
N ILE A 181 3.30 -12.32 4.00
CA ILE A 181 4.00 -11.76 5.15
C ILE A 181 2.98 -11.35 6.20
N GLY A 182 3.28 -11.62 7.47
CA GLY A 182 2.46 -11.29 8.61
C GLY A 182 3.26 -10.85 9.82
N LEU A 183 2.56 -10.57 10.92
CA LEU A 183 3.17 -10.11 12.16
C LEU A 183 4.15 -11.14 12.73
N HIS A 184 5.25 -10.66 13.32
CA HIS A 184 6.26 -11.49 13.99
C HIS A 184 5.70 -12.33 15.15
N THR A 185 4.52 -11.98 15.67
CA THR A 185 3.78 -12.76 16.66
C THR A 185 2.90 -13.84 16.05
N GLY A 186 2.75 -13.84 14.72
CA GLY A 186 1.98 -14.82 13.95
C GLY A 186 2.76 -16.10 13.69
N LYS A 187 2.06 -17.08 13.07
CA LYS A 187 2.64 -18.33 12.54
C LYS A 187 1.82 -18.80 11.33
N ARG A 188 1.30 -17.86 10.59
CA ARG A 188 0.32 -18.13 9.53
C ARG A 188 0.92 -17.93 8.14
N ASP A 189 1.76 -16.92 8.03
CA ASP A 189 2.25 -16.44 6.74
C ASP A 189 3.61 -17.09 6.39
N LEU A 190 4.06 -16.99 5.15
CA LEU A 190 5.38 -17.54 4.76
C LEU A 190 6.53 -16.85 5.50
N ILE A 191 6.36 -15.57 5.79
CA ILE A 191 7.30 -14.75 6.55
C ILE A 191 6.52 -14.06 7.67
N ASP A 192 6.72 -14.46 8.93
CA ASP A 192 6.13 -13.83 10.10
C ASP A 192 7.19 -12.99 10.80
N GLU A 193 7.39 -11.73 10.36
CA GLU A 193 8.46 -10.86 10.87
C GLU A 193 8.02 -9.40 11.07
N ALA A 194 6.83 -9.01 10.62
CA ALA A 194 6.40 -7.62 10.62
C ALA A 194 5.99 -7.12 12.02
N TYR A 195 6.15 -5.83 12.27
CA TYR A 195 5.77 -5.16 13.51
C TYR A 195 4.37 -4.54 13.44
N VAL A 196 4.04 -3.89 12.32
CA VAL A 196 2.77 -3.17 12.13
C VAL A 196 2.01 -3.61 10.88
N MET A 197 2.70 -4.13 9.88
CA MET A 197 2.06 -4.71 8.73
C MET A 197 1.42 -6.04 9.14
N ASP A 198 0.09 -6.06 9.18
CA ASP A 198 -0.72 -7.15 9.71
C ASP A 198 -0.83 -8.32 8.72
N SER A 199 -0.91 -8.01 7.44
CA SER A 199 -1.00 -9.02 6.39
C SER A 199 -0.62 -8.44 5.02
N PHE A 200 0.29 -9.10 4.34
CA PHE A 200 0.58 -8.93 2.92
C PHE A 200 0.17 -10.19 2.20
N PHE A 201 -0.74 -10.11 1.24
CA PHE A 201 -1.39 -11.28 0.68
C PHE A 201 -1.80 -11.08 -0.78
N TRP A 202 -1.99 -12.21 -1.45
CA TRP A 202 -2.50 -12.29 -2.81
C TRP A 202 -3.88 -12.91 -2.79
N MET A 203 -4.82 -12.35 -3.55
CA MET A 203 -6.17 -12.89 -3.74
C MET A 203 -6.36 -13.36 -5.17
N ASP A 204 -6.90 -14.56 -5.33
CA ASP A 204 -7.34 -15.16 -6.61
C ASP A 204 -8.88 -15.25 -6.59
N PHE A 205 -9.53 -14.43 -7.39
CA PHE A 205 -10.97 -14.38 -7.53
C PHE A 205 -11.42 -15.26 -8.70
N ALA A 206 -12.25 -16.26 -8.43
CA ALA A 206 -12.95 -17.02 -9.45
C ALA A 206 -13.94 -16.12 -10.24
N PRO A 207 -14.44 -16.56 -11.42
CA PRO A 207 -15.55 -15.89 -12.09
C PRO A 207 -16.74 -15.63 -11.15
N GLY A 208 -17.23 -14.38 -11.11
CA GLY A 208 -18.26 -13.93 -10.18
C GLY A 208 -17.86 -13.91 -8.70
N GLY A 209 -16.58 -14.17 -8.41
CA GLY A 209 -16.06 -14.24 -7.06
C GLY A 209 -16.02 -12.88 -6.37
N THR A 210 -16.08 -12.92 -5.03
CA THR A 210 -16.04 -11.72 -4.20
C THR A 210 -15.42 -12.04 -2.85
N ASN A 211 -14.85 -11.04 -2.18
CA ASN A 211 -14.49 -11.12 -0.77
C ASN A 211 -15.52 -10.46 0.15
N TRP A 212 -16.67 -10.13 -0.38
CA TRP A 212 -17.75 -9.36 0.22
C TRP A 212 -17.29 -8.01 0.79
N PRO A 213 -18.11 -6.97 0.68
CA PRO A 213 -17.83 -5.69 1.32
C PRO A 213 -17.75 -5.84 2.83
N HIS A 214 -16.68 -5.33 3.41
CA HIS A 214 -16.39 -5.36 4.84
C HIS A 214 -15.54 -4.15 5.22
N HIS A 215 -15.23 -3.98 6.49
CA HIS A 215 -14.37 -2.89 6.97
C HIS A 215 -13.43 -3.38 8.08
N HIS A 216 -12.32 -2.66 8.24
CA HIS A 216 -11.33 -2.89 9.28
C HIS A 216 -11.24 -1.65 10.18
N PRO A 217 -11.82 -1.68 11.40
CA PRO A 217 -11.91 -0.49 12.25
C PRO A 217 -10.57 0.17 12.60
N ALA A 218 -9.51 -0.64 12.73
CA ALA A 218 -8.19 -0.20 13.18
C ALA A 218 -7.07 -0.55 12.17
N ALA A 219 -7.39 -0.61 10.88
CA ALA A 219 -6.38 -0.92 9.87
C ALA A 219 -6.57 -0.10 8.59
N GLU A 220 -5.46 0.32 8.02
CA GLU A 220 -5.37 0.79 6.64
C GLU A 220 -5.18 -0.42 5.73
N GLU A 221 -5.76 -0.36 4.53
CA GLU A 221 -5.61 -1.42 3.54
C GLU A 221 -5.35 -0.84 2.16
N ILE A 222 -4.50 -1.51 1.38
CA ILE A 222 -4.24 -1.16 -0.02
C ILE A 222 -4.51 -2.38 -0.87
N TYR A 223 -5.26 -2.18 -1.97
CA TYR A 223 -5.43 -3.15 -3.06
C TYR A 223 -4.73 -2.64 -4.32
N LEU A 224 -4.01 -3.52 -4.97
CA LEU A 224 -3.50 -3.32 -6.33
C LEU A 224 -4.01 -4.46 -7.20
N VAL A 225 -4.80 -4.12 -8.23
CA VAL A 225 -5.29 -5.08 -9.22
C VAL A 225 -4.12 -5.47 -10.12
N MET A 226 -3.64 -6.70 -9.96
CA MET A 226 -2.48 -7.22 -10.69
C MET A 226 -2.87 -7.73 -12.07
N ASP A 227 -4.04 -8.35 -12.17
CA ASP A 227 -4.61 -8.83 -13.44
C ASP A 227 -6.12 -8.97 -13.34
N GLY A 228 -6.81 -8.98 -14.49
CA GLY A 228 -8.25 -9.07 -14.57
C GLY A 228 -8.96 -7.74 -14.39
N GLN A 229 -10.26 -7.81 -14.15
CA GLN A 229 -11.14 -6.65 -13.97
C GLN A 229 -12.39 -7.02 -13.18
N GLY A 230 -12.99 -6.03 -12.53
CA GLY A 230 -14.20 -6.21 -11.73
C GLY A 230 -14.71 -4.89 -11.20
N ASP A 231 -15.37 -4.92 -10.05
CA ASP A 231 -15.82 -3.72 -9.36
C ASP A 231 -15.24 -3.70 -7.96
N ILE A 232 -14.54 -2.61 -7.62
CA ILE A 232 -14.16 -2.31 -6.25
C ILE A 232 -15.34 -1.68 -5.51
N VAL A 233 -15.53 -2.07 -4.25
CA VAL A 233 -16.43 -1.38 -3.34
C VAL A 233 -15.59 -0.52 -2.42
N ALA A 234 -15.91 0.76 -2.35
CA ALA A 234 -15.24 1.71 -1.47
C ALA A 234 -16.25 2.67 -0.85
N GLY A 235 -16.09 3.01 0.40
CA GLY A 235 -17.01 3.91 1.08
C GLY A 235 -16.58 4.21 2.50
N SER A 236 -17.30 5.12 3.15
CA SER A 236 -17.02 5.54 4.51
C SER A 236 -18.00 4.92 5.49
N GLY A 237 -17.59 3.82 6.14
CA GLY A 237 -18.19 3.25 7.35
C GLY A 237 -19.69 3.44 7.57
N GLU A 238 -20.11 3.57 8.82
CA GLU A 238 -21.52 3.57 9.24
C GLU A 238 -22.38 4.71 8.67
N ASN A 239 -21.77 5.86 8.31
CA ASN A 239 -22.48 7.06 7.85
C ASN A 239 -22.10 7.51 6.45
N GLY A 240 -21.32 6.72 5.72
CA GLY A 240 -20.85 7.08 4.40
C GLY A 240 -21.62 6.41 3.27
N VAL A 241 -21.52 6.99 2.09
CA VAL A 241 -22.08 6.41 0.87
C VAL A 241 -21.08 5.41 0.32
N GLU A 242 -21.47 4.14 0.30
CA GLU A 242 -20.72 3.12 -0.44
C GLU A 242 -20.95 3.27 -1.94
N GLY A 243 -19.89 3.16 -2.70
CA GLY A 243 -19.92 3.13 -4.16
C GLY A 243 -19.30 1.85 -4.72
N ARG A 244 -19.73 1.47 -5.91
CA ARG A 244 -19.12 0.45 -6.75
C ARG A 244 -18.47 1.12 -7.94
N TYR A 245 -17.20 0.84 -8.13
CA TYR A 245 -16.38 1.50 -9.15
C TYR A 245 -15.70 0.42 -10.00
N ALA A 246 -15.80 0.54 -11.33
CA ALA A 246 -15.10 -0.37 -12.22
C ALA A 246 -13.61 -0.35 -11.95
N ALA A 247 -13.00 -1.52 -11.86
CA ALA A 247 -11.58 -1.70 -11.59
C ALA A 247 -10.96 -2.69 -12.57
N LYS A 248 -9.71 -2.45 -12.96
CA LYS A 248 -8.94 -3.29 -13.90
C LYS A 248 -7.47 -3.35 -13.50
N ALA A 249 -6.71 -4.21 -14.14
CA ALA A 249 -5.28 -4.34 -13.93
C ALA A 249 -4.55 -2.98 -13.98
N GLY A 250 -3.68 -2.75 -13.00
CA GLY A 250 -2.93 -1.52 -12.80
C GLY A 250 -3.65 -0.45 -11.96
N GLU A 251 -4.87 -0.70 -11.50
CA GLU A 251 -5.56 0.22 -10.57
C GLU A 251 -5.25 -0.12 -9.13
N ALA A 252 -4.90 0.90 -8.34
CA ALA A 252 -4.58 0.82 -6.93
C ALA A 252 -5.58 1.63 -6.09
N TYR A 253 -5.93 1.08 -4.95
CA TYR A 253 -6.88 1.68 -4.01
C TYR A 253 -6.29 1.65 -2.60
N TYR A 254 -6.37 2.77 -1.90
CA TYR A 254 -6.07 2.88 -0.48
C TYR A 254 -7.36 3.11 0.29
N PHE A 255 -7.53 2.41 1.40
CA PHE A 255 -8.68 2.50 2.29
C PHE A 255 -8.22 2.89 3.69
N ARG A 256 -8.82 3.94 4.24
CA ARG A 256 -8.62 4.35 5.64
C ARG A 256 -9.23 3.34 6.60
N PRO A 257 -8.82 3.36 7.89
CA PRO A 257 -9.53 2.62 8.92
C PRO A 257 -11.03 2.87 8.85
N ASN A 258 -11.80 1.80 9.02
CA ASN A 258 -13.26 1.78 8.96
C ASN A 258 -13.89 2.14 7.60
N CYS A 259 -13.11 2.29 6.54
CA CYS A 259 -13.65 2.39 5.18
C CYS A 259 -14.16 1.01 4.73
N THR A 260 -15.31 0.98 4.06
CA THR A 260 -15.77 -0.25 3.41
C THR A 260 -14.85 -0.59 2.25
N VAL A 261 -14.41 -1.83 2.20
CA VAL A 261 -13.58 -2.40 1.15
C VAL A 261 -14.21 -3.71 0.65
N GLY A 262 -14.16 -3.94 -0.63
CA GLY A 262 -14.61 -5.19 -1.24
C GLY A 262 -14.31 -5.21 -2.74
N PHE A 263 -14.37 -6.40 -3.33
CA PHE A 263 -14.19 -6.61 -4.75
C PHE A 263 -15.16 -7.66 -5.27
N TYR A 264 -15.69 -7.40 -6.45
CA TYR A 264 -16.51 -8.34 -7.22
C TYR A 264 -15.87 -8.57 -8.57
N ASN A 265 -15.42 -9.79 -8.82
CA ASN A 265 -14.92 -10.18 -10.13
C ASN A 265 -16.09 -10.28 -11.14
N GLN A 266 -15.79 -10.13 -12.41
CA GLN A 266 -16.78 -10.34 -13.46
C GLN A 266 -17.31 -11.78 -13.46
N ASP A 267 -18.63 -11.93 -13.61
CA ASP A 267 -19.28 -13.24 -13.74
C ASP A 267 -19.33 -13.67 -15.22
N LYS A 268 -18.16 -13.98 -15.76
CA LYS A 268 -18.00 -14.52 -17.12
C LYS A 268 -17.09 -15.73 -17.07
N PRO A 269 -17.36 -16.79 -17.84
CA PRO A 269 -16.45 -17.93 -17.92
C PRO A 269 -14.99 -17.52 -18.17
N ASP A 270 -14.06 -18.21 -17.51
CA ASP A 270 -12.61 -18.04 -17.64
C ASP A 270 -12.06 -16.66 -17.28
N THR A 271 -12.86 -15.77 -16.64
CA THR A 271 -12.37 -14.51 -16.09
C THR A 271 -11.91 -14.69 -14.65
N LYS A 272 -10.62 -14.60 -14.42
CA LYS A 272 -10.05 -14.47 -13.06
C LYS A 272 -9.63 -13.02 -12.83
N ALA A 273 -9.56 -12.63 -11.56
CA ALA A 273 -8.92 -11.39 -11.16
C ALA A 273 -7.96 -11.68 -10.01
N TYR A 274 -6.83 -10.98 -10.02
CA TYR A 274 -5.79 -11.11 -9.01
C TYR A 274 -5.54 -9.76 -8.36
N ILE A 275 -5.56 -9.74 -7.04
CA ILE A 275 -5.28 -8.53 -6.26
C ILE A 275 -4.14 -8.83 -5.29
N LEU A 276 -3.12 -7.98 -5.33
CA LEU A 276 -2.10 -7.90 -4.29
C LEU A 276 -2.57 -6.89 -3.25
N ALA A 277 -2.59 -7.30 -1.99
CA ALA A 277 -3.10 -6.47 -0.92
C ALA A 277 -2.15 -6.42 0.27
N VAL A 278 -2.13 -5.28 0.95
CA VAL A 278 -1.43 -5.08 2.19
C VAL A 278 -2.33 -4.37 3.19
N ARG A 279 -2.32 -4.87 4.43
CA ARG A 279 -3.07 -4.30 5.55
C ARG A 279 -2.13 -4.00 6.70
N THR A 280 -2.29 -2.83 7.31
CA THR A 280 -1.48 -2.39 8.44
C THR A 280 -2.36 -2.04 9.63
N ARG A 281 -1.88 -2.30 10.84
CA ARG A 281 -2.54 -1.84 12.06
C ARG A 281 -2.24 -0.38 12.28
N VAL A 282 -3.28 0.39 12.47
CA VAL A 282 -3.19 1.77 12.93
C VAL A 282 -3.22 1.73 14.46
N PRO A 283 -2.26 2.36 15.15
CA PRO A 283 -2.34 2.50 16.60
C PRO A 283 -3.63 3.24 16.96
N LEU A 284 -4.49 2.63 17.74
CA LEU A 284 -5.61 3.33 18.37
C LEU A 284 -5.00 4.41 19.27
N HIS A 285 -5.50 5.62 19.21
CA HIS A 285 -5.16 6.65 20.20
C HIS A 285 -5.66 6.18 21.56
N GLU A 286 -4.86 6.42 22.62
CA GLU A 286 -5.22 6.04 23.99
C GLU A 286 -6.53 6.68 24.48
N ASP A 287 -7.12 7.60 23.70
CA ASP A 287 -8.36 8.31 24.00
C ASP A 287 -9.62 7.59 23.45
N ASP A 288 -9.48 6.44 22.78
CA ASP A 288 -10.58 5.68 22.18
C ASP A 288 -11.03 4.46 23.02
N GLU A 289 -10.62 4.36 24.31
CA GLU A 289 -11.09 3.35 25.28
C GLU A 289 -12.15 3.90 26.24
#